data_1726fa2e6c187d7966c5d09cd7e6c6dd
#
_entry.id   1726fa2e6c187d7966c5d09cd7e6c6dd
#
_cell.length_a   1.000
_cell.length_b   1.000
_cell.length_c   1.000
_cell.angle_alpha   90.00
_cell.angle_beta   90.00
_cell.angle_gamma   90.00
#
_symmetry.space_group_name_H-M   'P 1'
#
loop_
_entity.id
_entity.type
_entity.pdbx_description
1 polymer ?
#
loop_
_entity_poly.entity_id
_entity_poly.type
_entity_poly.pdbx_seq_one_letter_code
_entity_poly.pdbx_strand_id
1 'polypeptide(L)'
;MSQAAMMRGRGTAGLPAAAPVDFSRLVLPASPNACLLAPPAMTTQPHIAQPLLPVSPEAAWAALRMLGEAEPRCWKMAEWPEKRQLQWVVRTRLANFPDLVNGQVVPLVGGSGIFLYSRSLLGYYDFGVNRRRIAAWRARLDEALRAG
;
A
#
# COMPACT_ATOMS: atom_id res chain seq x y z
N MET A 1 -13.73 17.38 2.85
CA MET A 1 -12.38 18.00 2.70
C MET A 1 -12.20 18.40 1.24
N SER A 2 -11.71 19.61 0.97
CA SER A 2 -11.59 20.08 -0.42
C SER A 2 -10.35 19.48 -1.10
N GLN A 3 -10.45 19.25 -2.41
CA GLN A 3 -9.30 18.79 -3.21
C GLN A 3 -8.13 19.78 -3.13
N ALA A 4 -8.43 21.08 -3.12
CA ALA A 4 -7.41 22.11 -3.02
C ALA A 4 -6.64 22.01 -1.69
N ALA A 5 -7.31 21.71 -0.59
CA ALA A 5 -6.64 21.50 0.70
C ALA A 5 -5.73 20.29 0.67
N MET A 6 -6.18 19.19 0.07
CA MET A 6 -5.34 17.97 -0.08
C MET A 6 -4.11 18.24 -0.92
N MET A 7 -4.22 19.00 -1.99
CA MET A 7 -3.09 19.29 -2.89
C MET A 7 -2.06 20.24 -2.29
N ARG A 8 -2.49 21.17 -1.42
CA ARG A 8 -1.58 22.14 -0.79
C ARG A 8 -0.90 21.60 0.45
N GLY A 9 -1.39 20.53 1.02
CA GLY A 9 -0.85 19.97 2.25
C GLY A 9 0.54 19.36 2.06
N ARG A 10 1.29 19.29 3.16
CA ARG A 10 2.55 18.54 3.24
C ARG A 10 2.32 17.35 4.16
N GLY A 11 3.00 16.24 3.84
CA GLY A 11 2.86 15.04 4.65
C GLY A 11 1.40 14.60 4.72
N THR A 12 0.90 14.45 5.93
CA THR A 12 -0.48 14.01 6.18
C THR A 12 -1.48 15.16 6.29
N ALA A 13 -1.04 16.39 6.15
CA ALA A 13 -1.91 17.55 6.30
C ALA A 13 -2.99 17.60 5.21
N GLY A 14 -4.22 17.92 5.60
CA GLY A 14 -5.35 18.08 4.70
C GLY A 14 -5.96 16.77 4.21
N LEU A 15 -5.55 15.62 4.77
CA LEU A 15 -6.04 14.31 4.35
C LEU A 15 -7.14 13.80 5.28
N PRO A 16 -7.98 12.86 4.79
CA PRO A 16 -8.91 12.15 5.65
C PRO A 16 -8.17 11.41 6.78
N ALA A 17 -8.86 11.14 7.88
CA ALA A 17 -8.30 10.34 8.96
C ALA A 17 -7.87 8.96 8.44
N ALA A 18 -6.73 8.47 8.92
CA ALA A 18 -6.25 7.14 8.57
C ALA A 18 -7.25 6.06 9.03
N ALA A 19 -7.47 5.07 8.18
CA ALA A 19 -8.34 3.95 8.49
C ALA A 19 -7.77 2.67 7.88
N PRO A 20 -7.91 1.52 8.58
CA PRO A 20 -7.50 0.26 7.99
C PRO A 20 -8.44 -0.14 6.86
N VAL A 21 -7.92 -0.93 5.94
CA VAL A 21 -8.69 -1.53 4.84
C VAL A 21 -9.05 -2.95 5.23
N ASP A 22 -10.33 -3.30 5.08
CA ASP A 22 -10.76 -4.70 5.15
C ASP A 22 -10.62 -5.31 3.75
N PHE A 23 -9.50 -6.01 3.53
CA PHE A 23 -9.20 -6.58 2.21
C PHE A 23 -10.14 -7.72 1.81
N SER A 24 -10.84 -8.33 2.78
CA SER A 24 -11.85 -9.35 2.48
C SER A 24 -13.10 -8.78 1.84
N ARG A 25 -13.33 -7.46 1.99
CA ARG A 25 -14.52 -6.76 1.48
C ARG A 25 -14.18 -5.66 0.48
N LEU A 26 -12.92 -5.51 0.14
CA LEU A 26 -12.49 -4.43 -0.74
C LEU A 26 -13.12 -4.57 -2.12
N VAL A 27 -13.75 -3.50 -2.57
CA VAL A 27 -14.23 -3.34 -3.93
C VAL A 27 -13.30 -2.36 -4.63
N LEU A 28 -12.64 -2.82 -5.69
CA LEU A 28 -11.71 -1.97 -6.43
C LEU A 28 -12.47 -0.91 -7.22
N PRO A 29 -11.96 0.33 -7.28
CA PRO A 29 -12.61 1.36 -8.07
C PRO A 29 -12.56 1.02 -9.54
N ALA A 30 -13.59 1.47 -10.28
CA ALA A 30 -13.62 1.31 -11.73
C ALA A 30 -12.59 2.21 -12.43
N SER A 31 -12.18 3.31 -11.77
CA SER A 31 -11.18 4.23 -12.32
C SER A 31 -9.78 3.59 -12.32
N PRO A 32 -8.96 3.85 -13.35
CA PRO A 32 -7.63 3.24 -13.47
C PRO A 32 -6.56 3.99 -12.67
N ASN A 33 -6.85 4.34 -11.42
CA ASN A 33 -5.95 5.08 -10.55
C ASN A 33 -5.64 4.35 -9.24
N ALA A 34 -5.68 3.02 -9.28
CA ALA A 34 -5.38 2.17 -8.14
C ALA A 34 -4.68 0.89 -8.60
N CYS A 35 -3.93 0.29 -7.69
CA CYS A 35 -3.31 -1.02 -7.92
C CYS A 35 -3.34 -1.81 -6.61
N LEU A 36 -3.86 -3.04 -6.68
CA LEU A 36 -3.88 -3.99 -5.59
C LEU A 36 -2.97 -5.17 -5.91
N LEU A 37 -2.02 -5.43 -5.04
CA LEU A 37 -1.25 -6.66 -4.97
C LEU A 37 -1.78 -7.47 -3.79
N ALA A 38 -2.13 -8.73 -4.02
CA ALA A 38 -2.72 -9.57 -2.98
C ALA A 38 -2.46 -11.05 -3.25
N PRO A 39 -2.59 -11.91 -2.22
CA PRO A 39 -2.54 -13.35 -2.43
C PRO A 39 -3.66 -13.80 -3.35
N PRO A 40 -3.41 -14.80 -4.21
CA PRO A 40 -4.48 -15.35 -5.06
C PRO A 40 -5.63 -15.89 -4.22
N ALA A 41 -6.86 -15.71 -4.68
CA ALA A 41 -8.09 -16.25 -4.11
C ALA A 41 -8.46 -15.75 -2.69
N MET A 42 -7.79 -14.73 -2.15
CA MET A 42 -8.09 -14.20 -0.82
C MET A 42 -8.97 -12.94 -0.84
N THR A 43 -9.25 -12.41 -2.00
CA THR A 43 -10.04 -11.19 -2.15
C THR A 43 -10.60 -11.14 -3.58
N THR A 44 -11.23 -10.03 -3.93
CA THR A 44 -11.53 -9.70 -5.32
C THR A 44 -10.24 -9.84 -6.15
N GLN A 45 -10.37 -10.20 -7.41
CA GLN A 45 -9.22 -10.44 -8.28
C GLN A 45 -8.22 -9.28 -8.19
N PRO A 46 -6.98 -9.50 -7.74
CA PRO A 46 -5.99 -8.43 -7.64
C PRO A 46 -5.45 -8.06 -9.02
N HIS A 47 -4.90 -6.83 -9.12
CA HIS A 47 -4.16 -6.43 -10.32
C HIS A 47 -2.86 -7.21 -10.44
N ILE A 48 -2.22 -7.53 -9.31
CA ILE A 48 -0.99 -8.30 -9.25
C ILE A 48 -1.19 -9.39 -8.19
N ALA A 49 -1.07 -10.65 -8.59
CA ALA A 49 -1.10 -11.77 -7.66
C ALA A 49 0.27 -11.95 -7.01
N GLN A 50 0.29 -12.03 -5.69
CA GLN A 50 1.51 -12.27 -4.93
C GLN A 50 1.47 -13.68 -4.35
N PRO A 51 2.34 -14.58 -4.80
CA PRO A 51 2.43 -15.91 -4.20
C PRO A 51 2.82 -15.86 -2.73
N LEU A 52 2.54 -16.93 -2.02
CA LEU A 52 2.96 -17.13 -0.63
C LEU A 52 4.44 -16.76 -0.45
N LEU A 53 4.73 -15.97 0.59
CA LEU A 53 6.10 -15.75 1.03
C LEU A 53 6.45 -16.80 2.08
N PRO A 54 7.53 -17.58 1.88
CA PRO A 54 7.91 -18.65 2.82
C PRO A 54 8.66 -18.09 4.04
N VAL A 55 8.07 -17.12 4.69
CA VAL A 55 8.61 -16.46 5.90
C VAL A 55 7.50 -16.32 6.92
N SER A 56 7.87 -16.17 8.20
CA SER A 56 6.88 -15.97 9.25
C SER A 56 6.13 -14.65 9.10
N PRO A 57 4.90 -14.54 9.60
CA PRO A 57 4.21 -13.26 9.61
C PRO A 57 4.98 -12.15 10.33
N GLU A 58 5.75 -12.49 11.36
CA GLU A 58 6.58 -11.52 12.09
C GLU A 58 7.70 -10.98 11.22
N ALA A 59 8.39 -11.84 10.49
CA ALA A 59 9.45 -11.42 9.55
C ALA A 59 8.87 -10.58 8.40
N ALA A 60 7.74 -11.01 7.85
CA ALA A 60 7.07 -10.26 6.80
C ALA A 60 6.60 -8.88 7.29
N TRP A 61 6.07 -8.81 8.51
CA TRP A 61 5.62 -7.55 9.11
C TRP A 61 6.79 -6.58 9.33
N ALA A 62 7.91 -7.08 9.85
CA ALA A 62 9.10 -6.26 10.03
C ALA A 62 9.60 -5.67 8.70
N ALA A 63 9.62 -6.48 7.65
CA ALA A 63 10.03 -6.01 6.33
C ALA A 63 9.02 -5.01 5.73
N LEU A 64 7.73 -5.29 5.87
CA LEU A 64 6.68 -4.41 5.36
C LEU A 64 6.76 -3.01 5.98
N ARG A 65 6.97 -2.94 7.28
CA ARG A 65 7.04 -1.65 8.01
C ARG A 65 8.13 -0.73 7.49
N MET A 66 9.18 -1.28 6.90
CA MET A 66 10.32 -0.51 6.41
C MET A 66 10.12 0.03 4.99
N LEU A 67 9.11 -0.44 4.25
CA LEU A 67 8.97 -0.11 2.83
C LEU A 67 8.83 1.39 2.56
N GLY A 68 8.09 2.09 3.41
CA GLY A 68 7.86 3.53 3.23
C GLY A 68 9.09 4.39 3.43
N GLU A 69 10.10 3.88 4.16
CA GLU A 69 11.29 4.68 4.47
C GLU A 69 12.17 4.95 3.25
N ALA A 70 12.16 4.05 2.28
CA ALA A 70 12.92 4.22 1.05
C ALA A 70 12.18 5.02 -0.03
N GLU A 71 10.89 5.32 0.20
CA GLU A 71 10.07 6.01 -0.78
C GLU A 71 10.16 7.52 -0.58
N PRO A 72 10.58 8.29 -1.61
CA PRO A 72 10.56 9.75 -1.51
C PRO A 72 9.13 10.27 -1.29
N ARG A 73 9.02 11.35 -0.51
CA ARG A 73 7.74 12.02 -0.27
C ARG A 73 6.67 11.07 0.28
N CYS A 74 7.09 10.19 1.19
CA CYS A 74 6.24 9.21 1.85
C CYS A 74 6.20 9.45 3.36
N TRP A 75 5.01 9.44 3.92
CA TRP A 75 4.81 9.62 5.36
C TRP A 75 3.88 8.54 5.89
N LYS A 76 4.24 7.95 7.03
CA LYS A 76 3.36 6.99 7.70
C LYS A 76 2.18 7.73 8.32
N MET A 77 0.97 7.29 8.03
CA MET A 77 -0.25 7.86 8.59
C MET A 77 -0.67 7.13 9.87
N ALA A 78 -0.60 5.80 9.90
CA ALA A 78 -1.01 5.00 11.03
C ALA A 78 -0.46 3.59 10.93
N GLU A 79 -0.39 2.91 12.09
CA GLU A 79 -0.10 1.50 12.22
C GLU A 79 -1.17 0.83 13.08
N TRP A 80 -1.57 -0.37 12.69
CA TRP A 80 -2.46 -1.24 13.45
C TRP A 80 -1.76 -2.60 13.65
N PRO A 81 -0.87 -2.70 14.67
CA PRO A 81 -0.02 -3.90 14.84
C PRO A 81 -0.83 -5.18 15.03
N GLU A 82 -1.99 -5.10 15.68
CA GLU A 82 -2.87 -6.26 15.92
C GLU A 82 -3.43 -6.84 14.62
N LYS A 83 -3.49 -6.02 13.57
CA LYS A 83 -3.91 -6.43 12.23
C LYS A 83 -2.73 -6.69 11.30
N ARG A 84 -1.51 -6.38 11.72
CA ARG A 84 -0.33 -6.27 10.88
C ARG A 84 -0.60 -5.44 9.63
N GLN A 85 -1.23 -4.30 9.84
CA GLN A 85 -1.55 -3.36 8.76
C GLN A 85 -1.02 -1.97 9.08
N LEU A 86 -0.62 -1.24 8.04
CA LEU A 86 -0.29 0.17 8.17
C LEU A 86 -0.70 0.94 6.91
N GLN A 87 -0.74 2.27 7.06
CA GLN A 87 -1.10 3.17 5.97
C GLN A 87 -0.06 4.26 5.84
N TRP A 88 0.33 4.53 4.60
CA TRP A 88 1.18 5.66 4.22
C TRP A 88 0.43 6.58 3.27
N VAL A 89 0.87 7.84 3.21
CA VAL A 89 0.60 8.72 2.08
C VAL A 89 1.89 8.93 1.30
N VAL A 90 1.80 8.86 -0.02
CA VAL A 90 2.88 9.22 -0.93
C VAL A 90 2.38 10.38 -1.77
N ARG A 91 3.11 11.49 -1.77
CA ARG A 91 2.73 12.64 -2.58
C ARG A 91 3.54 12.66 -3.86
N THR A 92 2.85 12.87 -4.99
CA THR A 92 3.50 12.90 -6.29
C THR A 92 4.42 14.12 -6.39
N ARG A 93 5.52 13.95 -7.10
CA ARG A 93 6.60 14.93 -7.14
C ARG A 93 6.19 16.26 -7.75
N LEU A 94 5.48 16.23 -8.87
CA LEU A 94 5.16 17.46 -9.63
C LEU A 94 3.89 18.13 -9.15
N ALA A 95 2.85 17.35 -8.90
CA ALA A 95 1.52 17.88 -8.61
C ALA A 95 1.15 17.80 -7.13
N ASN A 96 2.01 17.20 -6.30
CA ASN A 96 1.74 16.99 -4.88
C ASN A 96 0.43 16.25 -4.60
N PHE A 97 -0.02 15.41 -5.55
CA PHE A 97 -1.22 14.60 -5.37
C PHE A 97 -0.99 13.55 -4.28
N PRO A 98 -1.92 13.43 -3.32
CA PRO A 98 -1.80 12.40 -2.29
C PRO A 98 -2.32 11.07 -2.81
N ASP A 99 -1.48 10.05 -2.70
CA ASP A 99 -1.84 8.66 -2.93
C ASP A 99 -1.77 7.92 -1.59
N LEU A 100 -2.77 7.11 -1.28
CA LEU A 100 -2.75 6.30 -0.07
C LEU A 100 -2.23 4.90 -0.39
N VAL A 101 -1.39 4.38 0.49
CA VAL A 101 -0.89 3.01 0.40
C VAL A 101 -1.21 2.30 1.70
N ASN A 102 -1.97 1.20 1.64
CA ASN A 102 -2.13 0.30 2.77
C ASN A 102 -1.36 -0.99 2.50
N GLY A 103 -0.67 -1.48 3.52
CA GLY A 103 0.01 -2.77 3.49
C GLY A 103 -0.43 -3.63 4.66
N GLN A 104 -0.63 -4.92 4.42
CA GLN A 104 -1.01 -5.87 5.46
C GLN A 104 -0.35 -7.21 5.26
N VAL A 105 0.02 -7.84 6.37
CA VAL A 105 0.50 -9.21 6.41
C VAL A 105 -0.58 -10.09 7.00
N VAL A 106 -0.86 -11.21 6.35
CA VAL A 106 -1.75 -12.23 6.89
C VAL A 106 -1.02 -13.57 6.98
N PRO A 107 -1.24 -14.36 8.06
CA PRO A 107 -0.65 -15.69 8.14
C PRO A 107 -1.34 -16.62 7.14
N LEU A 108 -0.54 -17.43 6.46
CA LEU A 108 -1.02 -18.49 5.58
C LEU A 108 -0.31 -19.78 5.93
N VAL A 109 -0.89 -20.91 5.54
CA VAL A 109 -0.21 -22.21 5.70
C VAL A 109 1.09 -22.20 4.91
N GLY A 110 2.21 -22.38 5.61
CA GLY A 110 3.54 -22.38 5.00
C GLY A 110 4.22 -21.02 4.94
N GLY A 111 3.59 -19.94 5.46
CA GLY A 111 4.25 -18.64 5.45
C GLY A 111 3.28 -17.47 5.62
N SER A 112 3.40 -16.50 4.75
CA SER A 112 2.67 -15.23 4.85
C SER A 112 2.10 -14.80 3.52
N GLY A 113 0.94 -14.15 3.57
CA GLY A 113 0.36 -13.40 2.46
C GLY A 113 0.56 -11.91 2.65
N ILE A 114 0.73 -11.20 1.55
CA ILE A 114 0.92 -9.75 1.55
C ILE A 114 -0.16 -9.08 0.72
N PHE A 115 -0.73 -8.03 1.30
CA PHE A 115 -1.56 -7.06 0.58
C PHE A 115 -0.81 -5.75 0.49
N LEU A 116 -0.76 -5.15 -0.71
CA LEU A 116 -0.31 -3.78 -0.94
C LEU A 116 -1.34 -3.11 -1.84
N TYR A 117 -1.94 -2.06 -1.35
CA TYR A 117 -3.00 -1.35 -2.07
C TYR A 117 -2.64 0.13 -2.16
N SER A 118 -2.34 0.59 -3.38
CA SER A 118 -1.98 1.97 -3.68
C SER A 118 -3.05 2.60 -4.56
N ARG A 119 -3.55 3.77 -4.14
CA ARG A 119 -4.63 4.46 -4.85
C ARG A 119 -4.50 5.96 -4.75
N SER A 120 -4.90 6.62 -5.81
CA SER A 120 -4.95 8.09 -5.82
C SER A 120 -6.22 8.57 -5.15
N LEU A 121 -6.11 9.60 -4.31
CA LEU A 121 -7.28 10.28 -3.73
C LEU A 121 -7.89 11.28 -4.70
N LEU A 122 -7.13 11.75 -5.68
CA LEU A 122 -7.54 12.76 -6.64
C LEU A 122 -7.32 12.28 -8.06
N GLY A 123 -8.19 12.73 -8.96
CA GLY A 123 -8.08 12.41 -10.38
C GLY A 123 -8.68 11.06 -10.72
N TYR A 124 -8.88 10.86 -12.02
CA TYR A 124 -9.42 9.61 -12.55
C TYR A 124 -8.31 8.70 -13.10
N TYR A 125 -7.28 9.30 -13.69
CA TYR A 125 -6.22 8.58 -14.40
C TYR A 125 -4.86 8.94 -13.80
N ASP A 126 -4.08 7.94 -13.44
CA ASP A 126 -2.79 8.14 -12.75
C ASP A 126 -1.58 7.88 -13.64
N PHE A 127 -1.77 7.59 -14.93
CA PHE A 127 -0.69 7.24 -15.87
C PHE A 127 0.16 6.05 -15.38
N GLY A 128 -0.42 5.13 -14.60
CA GLY A 128 0.26 3.94 -14.11
C GLY A 128 1.16 4.18 -12.90
N VAL A 129 1.06 5.33 -12.24
CA VAL A 129 1.90 5.67 -11.06
C VAL A 129 1.71 4.66 -9.94
N ASN A 130 0.46 4.33 -9.60
CA ASN A 130 0.19 3.38 -8.50
C ASN A 130 0.71 1.98 -8.82
N ARG A 131 0.58 1.53 -10.07
CA ARG A 131 1.08 0.21 -10.48
C ARG A 131 2.61 0.15 -10.42
N ARG A 132 3.30 1.18 -10.88
CA ARG A 132 4.77 1.25 -10.81
C ARG A 132 5.24 1.29 -9.35
N ARG A 133 4.51 2.01 -8.49
CA ARG A 133 4.84 2.05 -7.06
C ARG A 133 4.74 0.67 -6.43
N ILE A 134 3.65 -0.05 -6.67
CA ILE A 134 3.47 -1.40 -6.12
C ILE A 134 4.54 -2.34 -6.63
N ALA A 135 4.91 -2.26 -7.91
CA ALA A 135 5.98 -3.08 -8.47
C ALA A 135 7.34 -2.79 -7.79
N ALA A 136 7.65 -1.51 -7.56
CA ALA A 136 8.89 -1.12 -6.89
C ALA A 136 8.89 -1.56 -5.42
N TRP A 137 7.78 -1.40 -4.71
CA TRP A 137 7.67 -1.82 -3.33
C TRP A 137 7.76 -3.33 -3.18
N ARG A 138 7.16 -4.08 -4.10
CA ARG A 138 7.29 -5.54 -4.14
C ARG A 138 8.75 -5.97 -4.26
N ALA A 139 9.49 -5.34 -5.16
CA ALA A 139 10.91 -5.64 -5.35
C ALA A 139 11.73 -5.34 -4.08
N ARG A 140 11.44 -4.24 -3.41
CA ARG A 140 12.10 -3.89 -2.13
C ARG A 140 11.77 -4.90 -1.03
N LEU A 141 10.53 -5.35 -0.96
CA LEU A 141 10.11 -6.35 0.01
C LEU A 141 10.83 -7.67 -0.22
N ASP A 142 10.87 -8.14 -1.47
CA ASP A 142 11.56 -9.37 -1.84
C ASP A 142 13.06 -9.29 -1.47
N GLU A 143 13.69 -8.17 -1.74
CA GLU A 143 15.09 -7.95 -1.40
C GLU A 143 15.31 -7.96 0.11
N ALA A 144 14.47 -7.28 0.88
CA ALA A 144 14.56 -7.24 2.34
C ALA A 144 14.42 -8.64 2.94
N LEU A 145 13.53 -9.46 2.41
CA LEU A 145 13.31 -10.82 2.91
C LEU A 145 14.43 -11.79 2.52
N ARG A 146 15.13 -11.54 1.40
CA ARG A 146 16.30 -12.36 1.04
C ARG A 146 17.52 -12.02 1.88
N ALA A 147 17.65 -10.76 2.33
CA ALA A 147 18.77 -10.29 3.12
C ALA A 147 18.66 -10.63 4.62
N GLY A 148 17.45 -10.95 5.06
CA GLY A 148 17.15 -11.22 6.48
C GLY A 148 17.33 -12.66 6.92
#